data_37e0a8bb85b13667c33c9547f75bbf31
#
_entry.id   37e0a8bb85b13667c33c9547f75bbf31
#
_cell.length_a   1.000
_cell.length_b   1.000
_cell.length_c   1.000
_cell.angle_alpha   90.00
_cell.angle_beta   90.00
_cell.angle_gamma   90.00
#
_symmetry.space_group_name_H-M   'P 1'
#
loop_
_entity.id
_entity.type
_entity.pdbx_description
1 polymer ?
#
loop_
_entity_poly.entity_id
_entity_poly.type
_entity_poly.pdbx_seq_one_letter_code
_entity_poly.pdbx_strand_id
1 'polypeptide(L)'
;MHMPVMESTPAGSGDITANIAAETPWVEGLDLALCGMEVPVAPDGVYSGYPAFGTSAEVVAALARSGWDGCATASNHAADRGEAGVVATLDALDAHGLGHAGTYRSQQDASVPFALYELERGGRTVTVAQISTTMDLNGLEDPTGYSVSLNDVGAITKAAKSARAAGADLVVVHSQLGEEYETTPNDKQVSYAQSLADTGQVDILFGAHPHVPQPAEKLSGGVGGKGMWVSYSAGNYISNQDEECCAPLSDVGQLVWADVTSHADGSVSVDKLNWHPFTMDLAGGHKIRDLAALHNGERPADLGLSTEQIDRRWSLLTSQVKDASTMSTTPPTPTGPAPTIPSREEVITRAGAHPAPQGTASASSSPR
;
A
#
# COMPACT_ATOMS: atom_id res chain seq x y z
N MET A 1 -8.17 -9.24 5.73
CA MET A 1 -9.57 -8.99 5.27
C MET A 1 -10.54 -9.63 6.23
N HIS A 2 -11.62 -8.95 6.57
CA HIS A 2 -12.63 -9.48 7.50
C HIS A 2 -13.44 -10.63 6.88
N MET A 3 -13.82 -11.64 7.68
CA MET A 3 -14.59 -12.79 7.20
C MET A 3 -15.91 -12.42 6.49
N PRO A 4 -16.71 -11.42 6.96
CA PRO A 4 -17.90 -10.99 6.23
C PRO A 4 -17.64 -10.51 4.80
N VAL A 5 -16.48 -9.87 4.55
CA VAL A 5 -16.08 -9.52 3.18
C VAL A 5 -15.81 -10.79 2.36
N MET A 6 -15.09 -11.77 2.93
CA MET A 6 -14.85 -13.06 2.26
C MET A 6 -16.16 -13.78 1.92
N GLU A 7 -17.12 -13.80 2.85
CA GLU A 7 -18.43 -14.42 2.67
C GLU A 7 -19.29 -13.71 1.61
N SER A 8 -19.06 -12.41 1.37
CA SER A 8 -19.75 -11.65 0.31
C SER A 8 -19.26 -11.97 -1.11
N THR A 9 -18.10 -12.65 -1.23
CA THR A 9 -17.54 -13.04 -2.52
C THR A 9 -18.18 -14.32 -3.07
N PRO A 10 -18.12 -14.59 -4.39
CA PRO A 10 -18.67 -15.81 -4.97
C PRO A 10 -18.14 -17.07 -4.27
N ALA A 11 -19.02 -17.85 -3.66
CA ALA A 11 -18.69 -19.06 -2.92
C ALA A 11 -17.64 -18.88 -1.79
N GLY A 12 -17.48 -17.67 -1.26
CA GLY A 12 -16.46 -17.37 -0.25
C GLY A 12 -15.03 -17.46 -0.76
N SER A 13 -14.82 -17.34 -2.06
CA SER A 13 -13.52 -17.55 -2.72
C SER A 13 -12.48 -16.49 -2.40
N GLY A 14 -12.91 -15.28 -2.01
CA GLY A 14 -12.05 -14.10 -1.93
C GLY A 14 -11.88 -13.34 -3.24
N ASP A 15 -12.60 -13.68 -4.29
CA ASP A 15 -12.67 -12.87 -5.51
C ASP A 15 -13.47 -11.59 -5.24
N ILE A 16 -12.76 -10.55 -4.85
CA ILE A 16 -13.32 -9.24 -4.52
C ILE A 16 -13.54 -8.34 -5.75
N THR A 17 -13.33 -8.82 -6.96
CA THR A 17 -13.41 -7.99 -8.18
C THR A 17 -14.72 -7.19 -8.25
N ALA A 18 -15.85 -7.84 -7.95
CA ALA A 18 -17.15 -7.17 -7.95
C ALA A 18 -17.34 -6.19 -6.77
N ASN A 19 -16.63 -6.41 -5.66
CA ASN A 19 -16.70 -5.56 -4.48
C ASN A 19 -15.96 -4.23 -4.67
N ILE A 20 -14.86 -4.23 -5.46
CA ILE A 20 -14.01 -3.07 -5.71
C ILE A 20 -14.21 -2.44 -7.09
N ALA A 21 -15.21 -2.89 -7.85
CA ALA A 21 -15.41 -2.49 -9.26
C ALA A 21 -15.59 -0.98 -9.47
N ALA A 22 -16.13 -0.24 -8.48
CA ALA A 22 -16.29 1.21 -8.56
C ALA A 22 -14.96 1.96 -8.62
N GLU A 23 -13.89 1.39 -8.01
CA GLU A 23 -12.56 1.98 -7.99
C GLU A 23 -11.67 1.55 -9.16
N THR A 24 -12.04 0.50 -9.89
CA THR A 24 -11.24 0.01 -11.02
C THR A 24 -10.89 1.11 -12.04
N PRO A 25 -11.82 1.99 -12.49
CA PRO A 25 -11.46 3.07 -13.41
C PRO A 25 -10.46 4.09 -12.83
N TRP A 26 -10.47 4.28 -11.51
CA TRP A 26 -9.54 5.16 -10.81
C TRP A 26 -8.15 4.55 -10.74
N VAL A 27 -8.06 3.26 -10.42
CA VAL A 27 -6.80 2.51 -10.35
C VAL A 27 -6.18 2.37 -11.74
N GLU A 28 -6.95 1.93 -12.75
CA GLU A 28 -6.49 1.81 -14.14
C GLU A 28 -6.11 3.15 -14.78
N GLY A 29 -6.60 4.26 -14.23
CA GLY A 29 -6.28 5.62 -14.65
C GLY A 29 -4.90 6.11 -14.21
N LEU A 30 -4.25 5.44 -13.27
CA LEU A 30 -2.92 5.78 -12.76
C LEU A 30 -1.81 5.20 -13.64
N ASP A 31 -0.67 5.88 -13.68
CA ASP A 31 0.54 5.37 -14.33
C ASP A 31 1.24 4.27 -13.51
N LEU A 32 1.04 4.28 -12.19
CA LEU A 32 1.51 3.28 -11.22
C LEU A 32 0.54 3.25 -10.03
N ALA A 33 -0.05 2.09 -9.78
CA ALA A 33 -0.99 1.85 -8.70
C ALA A 33 -0.42 0.89 -7.65
N LEU A 34 -0.28 1.37 -6.40
CA LEU A 34 0.32 0.63 -5.29
C LEU A 34 -0.69 0.45 -4.16
N CYS A 35 -0.98 -0.80 -3.79
CA CYS A 35 -1.91 -1.13 -2.70
C CYS A 35 -1.21 -1.34 -1.34
N GLY A 36 -1.99 -1.34 -0.26
CA GLY A 36 -1.58 -1.86 1.04
C GLY A 36 -2.18 -3.25 1.28
N MET A 37 -1.35 -4.27 1.38
CA MET A 37 -1.76 -5.63 1.72
C MET A 37 -1.59 -5.84 3.22
N GLU A 38 -2.62 -5.46 4.00
CA GLU A 38 -2.52 -5.47 5.47
C GLU A 38 -2.55 -6.88 6.05
N VAL A 39 -3.34 -7.78 5.46
CA VAL A 39 -3.50 -9.14 5.98
C VAL A 39 -2.78 -10.15 5.11
N PRO A 40 -2.11 -11.17 5.71
CA PRO A 40 -1.39 -12.18 4.95
C PRO A 40 -2.34 -13.16 4.26
N VAL A 41 -1.88 -13.80 3.21
CA VAL A 41 -2.53 -14.97 2.61
C VAL A 41 -2.41 -16.17 3.56
N ALA A 42 -3.50 -16.90 3.72
CA ALA A 42 -3.54 -18.12 4.52
C ALA A 42 -2.80 -19.25 3.80
N PRO A 43 -1.65 -19.73 4.32
CA PRO A 43 -0.81 -20.71 3.62
C PRO A 43 -1.44 -22.11 3.51
N ASP A 44 -2.39 -22.39 4.39
CA ASP A 44 -3.14 -23.65 4.48
C ASP A 44 -4.53 -23.59 3.84
N GLY A 45 -4.89 -22.41 3.26
CA GLY A 45 -6.24 -22.17 2.73
C GLY A 45 -7.33 -22.05 3.78
N VAL A 46 -6.97 -22.00 5.07
CA VAL A 46 -7.91 -21.80 6.18
C VAL A 46 -7.99 -20.32 6.51
N TYR A 47 -9.03 -19.67 6.03
CA TYR A 47 -9.25 -18.25 6.23
C TYR A 47 -9.65 -17.93 7.67
N SER A 48 -9.23 -16.77 8.17
CA SER A 48 -9.55 -16.30 9.52
C SER A 48 -9.71 -14.78 9.55
N GLY A 49 -10.57 -14.33 10.48
CA GLY A 49 -10.74 -12.93 10.83
C GLY A 49 -9.97 -12.56 12.09
N TYR A 50 -10.39 -11.43 12.71
CA TYR A 50 -9.81 -10.96 13.96
C TYR A 50 -9.75 -12.07 15.05
N PRO A 51 -8.68 -12.15 15.88
CA PRO A 51 -7.55 -11.21 15.92
C PRO A 51 -6.38 -11.58 15.00
N ALA A 52 -6.31 -12.77 14.44
CA ALA A 52 -5.24 -13.23 13.58
C ALA A 52 -5.80 -13.54 12.18
N PHE A 53 -5.52 -12.65 11.25
CA PHE A 53 -6.08 -12.69 9.92
C PHE A 53 -5.36 -13.68 8.98
N GLY A 54 -6.13 -14.24 8.05
CA GLY A 54 -5.62 -15.01 6.93
C GLY A 54 -6.62 -14.95 5.78
N THR A 55 -6.22 -14.42 4.64
CA THR A 55 -7.09 -14.26 3.47
C THR A 55 -6.78 -15.24 2.34
N SER A 56 -7.63 -15.24 1.30
CA SER A 56 -7.42 -16.02 0.09
C SER A 56 -6.38 -15.38 -0.83
N ALA A 57 -5.61 -16.20 -1.53
CA ALA A 57 -4.76 -15.74 -2.64
C ALA A 57 -5.58 -15.13 -3.80
N GLU A 58 -6.88 -15.48 -3.92
CA GLU A 58 -7.79 -14.92 -4.91
C GLU A 58 -8.02 -13.40 -4.73
N VAL A 59 -7.82 -12.89 -3.51
CA VAL A 59 -7.80 -11.43 -3.25
C VAL A 59 -6.68 -10.76 -4.05
N VAL A 60 -5.49 -11.37 -4.06
CA VAL A 60 -4.34 -10.84 -4.83
C VAL A 60 -4.62 -10.90 -6.34
N ALA A 61 -5.20 -12.02 -6.81
CA ALA A 61 -5.64 -12.15 -8.19
C ALA A 61 -6.66 -11.07 -8.59
N ALA A 62 -7.61 -10.75 -7.70
CA ALA A 62 -8.60 -9.70 -7.93
C ALA A 62 -7.97 -8.30 -7.99
N LEU A 63 -6.99 -8.01 -7.13
CA LEU A 63 -6.22 -6.76 -7.18
C LEU A 63 -5.49 -6.61 -8.52
N ALA A 64 -4.78 -7.65 -8.97
CA ALA A 64 -4.09 -7.63 -10.26
C ALA A 64 -5.08 -7.40 -11.45
N ARG A 65 -6.25 -8.08 -11.43
CA ARG A 65 -7.30 -7.87 -12.45
C ARG A 65 -7.89 -6.46 -12.43
N SER A 66 -7.80 -5.75 -11.31
CA SER A 66 -8.32 -4.39 -11.13
C SER A 66 -7.27 -3.30 -11.35
N GLY A 67 -6.11 -3.64 -11.95
CA GLY A 67 -5.12 -2.68 -12.39
C GLY A 67 -4.06 -2.29 -11.37
N TRP A 68 -4.00 -2.95 -10.21
CA TRP A 68 -2.91 -2.73 -9.26
C TRP A 68 -1.60 -3.31 -9.77
N ASP A 69 -0.48 -2.58 -9.58
CA ASP A 69 0.86 -2.95 -10.05
C ASP A 69 1.72 -3.56 -8.94
N GLY A 70 1.42 -3.26 -7.68
CA GLY A 70 2.18 -3.78 -6.55
C GLY A 70 1.57 -3.44 -5.21
N CYS A 71 2.09 -4.04 -4.14
CA CYS A 71 1.58 -3.84 -2.78
C CYS A 71 2.68 -3.60 -1.75
N ALA A 72 2.39 -2.71 -0.79
CA ALA A 72 3.08 -2.62 0.49
C ALA A 72 2.62 -3.78 1.38
N THR A 73 3.55 -4.59 1.89
CA THR A 73 3.23 -5.81 2.65
C THR A 73 3.60 -5.74 4.12
N ALA A 74 4.35 -4.72 4.55
CA ALA A 74 4.62 -4.51 5.97
C ALA A 74 3.39 -3.89 6.64
N SER A 75 2.83 -4.63 7.59
CA SER A 75 1.68 -4.23 8.39
C SER A 75 1.78 -4.81 9.80
N ASN A 76 0.97 -4.28 10.73
CA ASN A 76 0.83 -4.85 12.07
C ASN A 76 0.30 -6.29 12.04
N HIS A 77 -0.36 -6.73 10.94
CA HIS A 77 -0.86 -8.09 10.71
C HIS A 77 0.05 -8.96 9.83
N ALA A 78 1.18 -8.45 9.36
CA ALA A 78 2.06 -9.19 8.43
C ALA A 78 2.53 -10.55 8.98
N ALA A 79 2.65 -10.68 10.31
CA ALA A 79 3.10 -11.88 11.01
C ALA A 79 1.97 -12.80 11.50
N ASP A 80 0.69 -12.49 11.28
CA ASP A 80 -0.47 -13.23 11.81
C ASP A 80 -0.47 -14.72 11.45
N ARG A 81 0.15 -15.09 10.34
CA ARG A 81 0.28 -16.48 9.86
C ARG A 81 1.74 -16.97 9.88
N GLY A 82 2.60 -16.30 10.64
CA GLY A 82 4.02 -16.60 10.75
C GLY A 82 4.78 -16.49 9.42
N GLU A 83 5.96 -17.09 9.35
CA GLU A 83 6.79 -17.11 8.15
C GLU A 83 6.05 -17.71 6.93
N ALA A 84 5.25 -18.75 7.15
CA ALA A 84 4.49 -19.39 6.07
C ALA A 84 3.46 -18.44 5.45
N GLY A 85 2.83 -17.54 6.25
CA GLY A 85 1.92 -16.51 5.76
C GLY A 85 2.65 -15.43 4.97
N VAL A 86 3.82 -15.01 5.43
CA VAL A 86 4.68 -14.08 4.68
C VAL A 86 5.02 -14.68 3.30
N VAL A 87 5.53 -15.90 3.27
CA VAL A 87 5.89 -16.59 2.01
C VAL A 87 4.68 -16.72 1.09
N ALA A 88 3.53 -17.21 1.60
CA ALA A 88 2.32 -17.38 0.81
C ALA A 88 1.80 -16.07 0.21
N THR A 89 1.93 -14.95 0.95
CA THR A 89 1.54 -13.62 0.46
C THR A 89 2.43 -13.20 -0.70
N LEU A 90 3.74 -13.32 -0.55
CA LEU A 90 4.70 -12.95 -1.59
C LEU A 90 4.58 -13.85 -2.82
N ASP A 91 4.36 -15.16 -2.64
CA ASP A 91 4.14 -16.10 -3.75
C ASP A 91 2.86 -15.76 -4.53
N ALA A 92 1.80 -15.35 -3.84
CA ALA A 92 0.58 -14.92 -4.50
C ALA A 92 0.79 -13.63 -5.31
N LEU A 93 1.54 -12.65 -4.79
CA LEU A 93 1.88 -11.42 -5.50
C LEU A 93 2.73 -11.71 -6.74
N ASP A 94 3.80 -12.50 -6.60
CA ASP A 94 4.67 -12.90 -7.72
C ASP A 94 3.90 -13.67 -8.81
N ALA A 95 3.00 -14.59 -8.40
CA ALA A 95 2.19 -15.38 -9.34
C ALA A 95 1.27 -14.53 -10.22
N HIS A 96 0.92 -13.33 -9.76
CA HIS A 96 0.08 -12.38 -10.49
C HIS A 96 0.84 -11.18 -11.04
N GLY A 97 2.18 -11.19 -10.98
CA GLY A 97 3.04 -10.16 -11.54
C GLY A 97 3.00 -8.83 -10.78
N LEU A 98 2.58 -8.84 -9.52
CA LEU A 98 2.55 -7.66 -8.65
C LEU A 98 3.90 -7.49 -7.93
N GLY A 99 4.46 -6.28 -8.00
CA GLY A 99 5.61 -5.92 -7.18
C GLY A 99 5.27 -5.88 -5.69
N HIS A 100 6.25 -6.03 -4.83
CA HIS A 100 6.01 -5.99 -3.38
C HIS A 100 7.23 -5.51 -2.60
N ALA A 101 6.98 -4.82 -1.48
CA ALA A 101 8.01 -4.39 -0.54
C ALA A 101 7.47 -4.45 0.89
N GLY A 102 8.35 -4.72 1.86
CA GLY A 102 8.06 -4.65 3.29
C GLY A 102 8.14 -5.98 4.01
N THR A 103 7.94 -7.10 3.32
CA THR A 103 8.17 -8.45 3.86
C THR A 103 9.10 -9.25 2.96
N TYR A 104 9.80 -10.25 3.51
CA TYR A 104 10.92 -10.92 2.83
C TYR A 104 10.97 -12.42 3.15
N ARG A 105 11.37 -13.22 2.14
CA ARG A 105 11.55 -14.69 2.24
C ARG A 105 12.88 -15.11 2.84
N SER A 106 13.89 -14.23 2.80
CA SER A 106 15.25 -14.55 3.24
C SER A 106 15.99 -13.29 3.70
N GLN A 107 17.09 -13.48 4.44
CA GLN A 107 17.96 -12.40 4.85
C GLN A 107 18.59 -11.66 3.65
N GLN A 108 18.89 -12.38 2.56
CA GLN A 108 19.35 -11.77 1.31
C GLN A 108 18.27 -10.86 0.71
N ASP A 109 17.04 -11.34 0.66
CA ASP A 109 15.88 -10.60 0.20
C ASP A 109 15.70 -9.33 1.05
N ALA A 110 15.72 -9.43 2.37
CA ALA A 110 15.63 -8.31 3.30
C ALA A 110 16.81 -7.32 3.22
N SER A 111 17.95 -7.71 2.65
CA SER A 111 19.08 -6.80 2.45
C SER A 111 18.84 -5.73 1.40
N VAL A 112 17.81 -5.90 0.57
CA VAL A 112 17.35 -4.97 -0.47
C VAL A 112 15.88 -4.63 -0.22
N PRO A 113 15.55 -3.79 0.79
CA PRO A 113 14.19 -3.63 1.29
C PRO A 113 13.35 -2.66 0.46
N PHE A 114 13.35 -2.82 -0.86
CA PHE A 114 12.54 -2.04 -1.80
C PHE A 114 12.19 -2.84 -3.04
N ALA A 115 11.09 -2.46 -3.70
CA ALA A 115 10.73 -2.86 -5.06
C ALA A 115 11.02 -1.70 -6.04
N LEU A 116 11.16 -2.02 -7.32
CA LEU A 116 11.31 -1.04 -8.39
C LEU A 116 10.18 -1.19 -9.41
N TYR A 117 9.75 -0.07 -9.97
CA TYR A 117 8.77 0.02 -11.04
C TYR A 117 9.30 0.99 -12.10
N GLU A 118 9.30 0.57 -13.36
CA GLU A 118 9.86 1.33 -14.48
C GLU A 118 8.75 1.81 -15.40
N LEU A 119 8.66 3.11 -15.59
CA LEU A 119 7.66 3.78 -16.40
C LEU A 119 8.31 4.45 -17.61
N GLU A 120 7.88 4.09 -18.82
CA GLU A 120 8.31 4.76 -20.03
C GLU A 120 7.53 6.06 -20.24
N ARG A 121 8.14 7.20 -19.96
CA ARG A 121 7.52 8.52 -20.03
C ARG A 121 8.41 9.53 -20.72
N GLY A 122 7.87 10.24 -21.72
CA GLY A 122 8.61 11.29 -22.42
C GLY A 122 9.88 10.80 -23.14
N GLY A 123 9.94 9.52 -23.54
CA GLY A 123 11.10 8.93 -24.22
C GLY A 123 12.23 8.50 -23.28
N ARG A 124 11.98 8.43 -21.98
CA ARG A 124 12.91 7.90 -20.98
C ARG A 124 12.20 6.98 -20.00
N THR A 125 12.95 6.13 -19.35
CA THR A 125 12.48 5.35 -18.19
C THR A 125 12.55 6.23 -16.94
N VAL A 126 11.42 6.31 -16.20
CA VAL A 126 11.34 6.86 -14.85
C VAL A 126 11.18 5.69 -13.89
N THR A 127 12.09 5.55 -12.94
CA THR A 127 12.09 4.44 -11.99
C THR A 127 11.60 4.89 -10.62
N VAL A 128 10.56 4.23 -10.11
CA VAL A 128 10.00 4.45 -8.77
C VAL A 128 10.43 3.32 -7.86
N ALA A 129 10.98 3.65 -6.70
CA ALA A 129 11.24 2.68 -5.64
C ALA A 129 10.15 2.74 -4.59
N GLN A 130 9.60 1.58 -4.23
CA GLN A 130 8.66 1.40 -3.12
C GLN A 130 9.40 0.79 -1.93
N ILE A 131 9.26 1.42 -0.76
CA ILE A 131 9.66 0.89 0.55
C ILE A 131 8.39 0.76 1.38
N SER A 132 8.27 -0.31 2.18
CA SER A 132 7.12 -0.47 3.07
C SER A 132 7.58 -0.89 4.45
N THR A 133 6.97 -0.31 5.48
CA THR A 133 7.35 -0.51 6.90
C THR A 133 6.12 -0.46 7.81
N THR A 134 6.21 -1.05 9.00
CA THR A 134 5.17 -0.98 10.04
C THR A 134 5.76 -0.61 11.39
N MET A 135 4.96 -0.04 12.28
CA MET A 135 5.41 0.35 13.61
C MET A 135 5.61 -0.85 14.54
N ASP A 136 4.80 -1.90 14.41
CA ASP A 136 4.86 -3.10 15.24
C ASP A 136 4.17 -4.30 14.55
N LEU A 137 4.00 -5.40 15.27
CA LEU A 137 3.38 -6.65 14.83
C LEU A 137 2.30 -7.12 15.81
N ASN A 138 1.53 -6.20 16.41
CA ASN A 138 0.48 -6.51 17.39
C ASN A 138 0.97 -7.37 18.57
N GLY A 139 2.20 -7.12 19.01
CA GLY A 139 2.83 -7.87 20.09
C GLY A 139 3.40 -9.23 19.69
N LEU A 140 3.33 -9.60 18.41
CA LEU A 140 4.06 -10.74 17.87
C LEU A 140 5.53 -10.37 17.61
N GLU A 141 6.40 -11.35 17.64
CA GLU A 141 7.77 -11.22 17.17
C GLU A 141 7.84 -11.45 15.65
N ASP A 142 8.80 -10.82 14.97
CA ASP A 142 9.12 -11.17 13.58
C ASP A 142 9.58 -12.64 13.56
N PRO A 143 8.88 -13.54 12.82
CA PRO A 143 9.10 -14.98 12.88
C PRO A 143 10.53 -15.41 12.51
N THR A 144 11.26 -14.57 11.81
CA THR A 144 12.64 -14.86 11.35
C THR A 144 13.67 -13.84 11.83
N GLY A 145 13.22 -12.70 12.36
CA GLY A 145 14.06 -11.55 12.72
C GLY A 145 14.52 -10.70 11.52
N TYR A 146 14.03 -11.01 10.30
CA TYR A 146 14.28 -10.23 9.08
C TYR A 146 13.07 -10.15 8.14
N SER A 147 11.99 -10.87 8.44
CA SER A 147 10.90 -11.04 7.47
C SER A 147 9.97 -9.83 7.36
N VAL A 148 10.01 -8.88 8.29
CA VAL A 148 9.17 -7.67 8.26
C VAL A 148 10.00 -6.41 8.51
N SER A 149 9.83 -5.39 7.66
CA SER A 149 10.45 -4.08 7.86
C SER A 149 9.70 -3.25 8.89
N LEU A 150 10.43 -2.76 9.90
CA LEU A 150 9.88 -1.85 10.91
C LEU A 150 10.19 -0.38 10.59
N ASN A 151 9.43 0.53 11.23
CA ASN A 151 9.58 1.99 11.10
C ASN A 151 10.88 2.49 11.77
N ASP A 152 12.01 2.29 11.07
CA ASP A 152 13.32 2.80 11.44
C ASP A 152 13.80 3.80 10.38
N VAL A 153 13.86 5.08 10.73
CA VAL A 153 14.27 6.16 9.83
C VAL A 153 15.68 5.93 9.26
N GLY A 154 16.59 5.35 10.05
CA GLY A 154 17.96 5.04 9.61
C GLY A 154 17.97 3.93 8.55
N ALA A 155 17.21 2.86 8.79
CA ALA A 155 17.06 1.74 7.85
C ALA A 155 16.39 2.21 6.55
N ILE A 156 15.31 2.99 6.65
CA ILE A 156 14.61 3.56 5.48
C ILE A 156 15.55 4.48 4.69
N THR A 157 16.33 5.33 5.38
CA THR A 157 17.32 6.20 4.72
C THR A 157 18.36 5.40 3.95
N LYS A 158 18.84 4.30 4.54
CA LYS A 158 19.79 3.40 3.87
C LYS A 158 19.14 2.73 2.66
N ALA A 159 17.91 2.24 2.79
CA ALA A 159 17.15 1.65 1.71
C ALA A 159 16.93 2.63 0.55
N ALA A 160 16.50 3.86 0.85
CA ALA A 160 16.29 4.91 -0.13
C ALA A 160 17.58 5.27 -0.89
N LYS A 161 18.71 5.38 -0.19
CA LYS A 161 20.03 5.60 -0.84
C LYS A 161 20.41 4.43 -1.75
N SER A 162 20.16 3.19 -1.30
CA SER A 162 20.42 1.99 -2.13
C SER A 162 19.51 1.96 -3.36
N ALA A 163 18.23 2.29 -3.19
CA ALA A 163 17.28 2.36 -4.31
C ALA A 163 17.71 3.42 -5.34
N ARG A 164 18.16 4.59 -4.90
CA ARG A 164 18.71 5.62 -5.81
C ARG A 164 19.99 5.16 -6.52
N ALA A 165 20.87 4.46 -5.82
CA ALA A 165 22.06 3.86 -6.44
C ALA A 165 21.69 2.76 -7.46
N ALA A 166 20.54 2.08 -7.27
CA ALA A 166 19.98 1.13 -8.22
C ALA A 166 19.18 1.78 -9.37
N GLY A 167 19.14 3.13 -9.44
CA GLY A 167 18.54 3.89 -10.53
C GLY A 167 17.17 4.52 -10.24
N ALA A 168 16.69 4.50 -8.99
CA ALA A 168 15.39 5.11 -8.67
C ALA A 168 15.43 6.65 -8.81
N ASP A 169 14.51 7.19 -9.59
CA ASP A 169 14.22 8.62 -9.72
C ASP A 169 13.31 9.15 -8.59
N LEU A 170 12.44 8.29 -8.08
CA LEU A 170 11.53 8.58 -6.95
C LEU A 170 11.62 7.50 -5.89
N VAL A 171 11.49 7.89 -4.63
CA VAL A 171 11.36 6.97 -3.48
C VAL A 171 10.06 7.24 -2.76
N VAL A 172 9.17 6.25 -2.78
CA VAL A 172 7.89 6.24 -2.10
C VAL A 172 7.97 5.31 -0.90
N VAL A 173 7.58 5.81 0.26
CA VAL A 173 7.51 5.02 1.49
C VAL A 173 6.05 4.80 1.87
N HIS A 174 5.67 3.55 2.11
CA HIS A 174 4.41 3.20 2.74
C HIS A 174 4.69 2.80 4.19
N SER A 175 4.08 3.47 5.15
CA SER A 175 4.28 3.16 6.57
C SER A 175 2.95 3.01 7.30
N GLN A 176 2.82 1.93 8.05
CA GLN A 176 1.76 1.83 9.05
C GLN A 176 2.21 2.48 10.34
N LEU A 177 1.50 3.53 10.78
CA LEU A 177 1.83 4.34 11.95
C LEU A 177 0.63 5.16 12.40
N GLY A 178 0.45 5.33 13.68
CA GLY A 178 -0.61 6.15 14.28
C GLY A 178 -1.37 5.39 15.36
N GLU A 179 -2.51 5.91 15.72
CA GLU A 179 -3.48 5.26 16.61
C GLU A 179 -4.75 4.96 15.82
N GLU A 180 -5.34 3.79 16.02
CA GLU A 180 -6.58 3.39 15.38
C GLU A 180 -7.70 4.40 15.66
N TYR A 181 -8.44 4.76 14.61
CA TYR A 181 -9.62 5.62 14.65
C TYR A 181 -9.37 7.10 14.99
N GLU A 182 -8.13 7.52 15.11
CA GLU A 182 -7.78 8.92 15.27
C GLU A 182 -7.76 9.62 13.89
N THR A 183 -8.63 10.60 13.70
CA THR A 183 -8.75 11.33 12.42
C THR A 183 -7.72 12.45 12.26
N THR A 184 -6.97 12.77 13.30
CA THR A 184 -5.89 13.76 13.30
C THR A 184 -4.55 13.05 13.53
N PRO A 185 -3.53 13.32 12.72
CA PRO A 185 -2.20 12.74 12.95
C PRO A 185 -1.68 13.09 14.34
N ASN A 186 -1.20 12.08 15.06
CA ASN A 186 -0.59 12.29 16.37
C ASN A 186 0.88 12.74 16.26
N ASP A 187 1.46 13.19 17.39
CA ASP A 187 2.84 13.69 17.44
C ASP A 187 3.88 12.69 16.94
N LYS A 188 3.65 11.37 17.10
CA LYS A 188 4.55 10.33 16.61
C LYS A 188 4.52 10.28 15.07
N GLN A 189 3.33 10.34 14.45
CA GLN A 189 3.19 10.39 13.00
C GLN A 189 3.88 11.63 12.42
N VAL A 190 3.61 12.80 12.99
CA VAL A 190 4.19 14.07 12.54
C VAL A 190 5.72 14.07 12.68
N SER A 191 6.24 13.65 13.84
CA SER A 191 7.69 13.61 14.11
C SER A 191 8.40 12.59 13.19
N TYR A 192 7.78 11.43 12.95
CA TYR A 192 8.32 10.42 12.04
C TYR A 192 8.37 10.92 10.60
N ALA A 193 7.27 11.50 10.10
CA ALA A 193 7.20 12.07 8.76
C ALA A 193 8.25 13.19 8.57
N GLN A 194 8.38 14.11 9.53
CA GLN A 194 9.40 15.16 9.48
C GLN A 194 10.82 14.58 9.50
N SER A 195 11.06 13.55 10.33
CA SER A 195 12.37 12.88 10.36
C SER A 195 12.74 12.24 9.02
N LEU A 196 11.78 11.66 8.29
CA LEU A 196 11.99 11.16 6.93
C LEU A 196 12.27 12.30 5.94
N ALA A 197 11.50 13.40 6.01
CA ALA A 197 11.73 14.58 5.17
C ALA A 197 13.13 15.17 5.38
N ASP A 198 13.61 15.24 6.62
CA ASP A 198 14.93 15.78 6.99
C ASP A 198 16.09 14.93 6.45
N THR A 199 15.85 13.65 6.12
CA THR A 199 16.88 12.81 5.49
C THR A 199 17.21 13.26 4.07
N GLY A 200 16.30 13.95 3.38
CA GLY A 200 16.43 14.35 1.98
C GLY A 200 16.48 13.17 1.00
N GLN A 201 15.94 11.99 1.38
CA GLN A 201 15.99 10.78 0.55
C GLN A 201 14.62 10.29 0.08
N VAL A 202 13.54 10.71 0.73
CA VAL A 202 12.16 10.28 0.47
C VAL A 202 11.41 11.41 -0.22
N ASP A 203 10.64 11.08 -1.28
CA ASP A 203 9.82 12.03 -2.03
C ASP A 203 8.38 12.07 -1.51
N ILE A 204 7.83 10.89 -1.19
CA ILE A 204 6.44 10.73 -0.74
C ILE A 204 6.37 9.71 0.41
N LEU A 205 5.58 10.03 1.43
CA LEU A 205 5.16 9.12 2.47
C LEU A 205 3.64 8.90 2.38
N PHE A 206 3.22 7.67 2.19
CA PHE A 206 1.83 7.24 2.35
C PHE A 206 1.68 6.47 3.65
N GLY A 207 0.84 6.98 4.54
CA GLY A 207 0.54 6.38 5.83
C GLY A 207 -0.71 5.49 5.79
N ALA A 208 -0.75 4.53 6.71
CA ALA A 208 -1.88 3.65 6.97
C ALA A 208 -1.90 3.28 8.47
N HIS A 209 -2.79 2.44 8.91
CA HIS A 209 -3.04 1.95 10.26
C HIS A 209 -4.20 2.65 11.00
N PRO A 210 -4.43 3.98 10.93
CA PRO A 210 -5.55 4.59 11.67
C PRO A 210 -6.94 4.08 11.27
N HIS A 211 -7.09 3.39 10.14
CA HIS A 211 -8.36 2.89 9.59
C HIS A 211 -9.40 3.97 9.29
N VAL A 212 -9.02 5.24 9.39
CA VAL A 212 -9.81 6.41 9.04
C VAL A 212 -8.96 7.36 8.20
N PRO A 213 -9.56 8.14 7.28
CA PRO A 213 -8.83 9.16 6.53
C PRO A 213 -8.22 10.23 7.43
N GLN A 214 -6.97 10.57 7.17
CA GLN A 214 -6.26 11.70 7.79
C GLN A 214 -5.78 12.66 6.69
N PRO A 215 -5.45 13.93 7.03
CA PRO A 215 -5.01 14.92 6.06
C PRO A 215 -3.67 14.57 5.39
N ALA A 216 -3.38 15.32 4.31
CA ALA A 216 -2.10 15.34 3.64
C ALA A 216 -1.47 16.73 3.72
N GLU A 217 -0.14 16.80 3.74
CA GLU A 217 0.60 18.05 3.71
C GLU A 217 1.94 17.92 2.98
N LYS A 218 2.58 19.05 2.71
CA LYS A 218 3.94 19.09 2.18
C LYS A 218 4.90 19.60 3.25
N LEU A 219 5.75 18.71 3.75
CA LEU A 219 6.74 19.01 4.78
C LEU A 219 7.96 19.71 4.18
N SER A 220 8.62 20.55 4.99
CA SER A 220 9.92 21.11 4.63
C SER A 220 11.00 20.01 4.60
N GLY A 221 12.09 20.21 3.86
CA GLY A 221 13.12 19.18 3.64
C GLY A 221 12.89 18.41 2.34
N GLY A 222 12.87 17.09 2.39
CA GLY A 222 12.72 16.24 1.20
C GLY A 222 13.89 16.31 0.23
N VAL A 223 13.77 15.59 -0.87
CA VAL A 223 14.84 15.47 -1.87
C VAL A 223 15.20 16.82 -2.50
N GLY A 224 16.48 17.21 -2.39
CA GLY A 224 16.96 18.49 -2.88
C GLY A 224 16.35 19.73 -2.20
N GLY A 225 15.73 19.55 -1.02
CA GLY A 225 15.05 20.62 -0.30
C GLY A 225 13.72 21.08 -0.93
N LYS A 226 13.15 20.27 -1.84
CA LYS A 226 11.92 20.59 -2.57
C LYS A 226 10.63 20.27 -1.79
N GLY A 227 10.75 19.81 -0.57
CA GLY A 227 9.68 19.31 0.29
C GLY A 227 9.42 17.83 0.07
N MET A 228 8.84 17.16 1.08
CA MET A 228 8.32 15.80 1.01
C MET A 228 6.81 15.83 1.18
N TRP A 229 6.08 15.16 0.31
CA TRP A 229 4.65 15.00 0.48
C TRP A 229 4.34 13.86 1.46
N VAL A 230 3.37 14.07 2.33
CA VAL A 230 2.82 13.05 3.22
C VAL A 230 1.30 13.02 3.14
N SER A 231 0.73 11.82 3.02
CA SER A 231 -0.66 11.50 3.33
C SER A 231 -0.63 10.62 4.57
N TYR A 232 -1.14 11.10 5.70
CA TYR A 232 -0.98 10.42 6.98
C TYR A 232 -1.79 9.14 7.10
N SER A 233 -2.99 9.08 6.51
CA SER A 233 -3.78 7.86 6.37
C SER A 233 -4.79 7.98 5.24
N ALA A 234 -4.83 6.97 4.39
CA ALA A 234 -5.86 6.86 3.34
C ALA A 234 -7.18 6.24 3.85
N GLY A 235 -7.24 5.78 5.09
CA GLY A 235 -8.37 5.01 5.60
C GLY A 235 -8.42 3.59 5.06
N ASN A 236 -9.56 2.92 5.23
CA ASN A 236 -9.79 1.56 4.77
C ASN A 236 -10.12 1.50 3.28
N TYR A 237 -9.54 0.54 2.54
CA TYR A 237 -9.93 0.26 1.15
C TYR A 237 -11.12 -0.70 1.12
N ILE A 238 -10.94 -1.96 1.50
CA ILE A 238 -12.03 -2.93 1.64
C ILE A 238 -12.01 -3.53 3.05
N SER A 239 -13.08 -3.29 3.79
CA SER A 239 -13.16 -3.61 5.22
C SER A 239 -14.59 -3.97 5.61
N ASN A 240 -14.77 -4.56 6.80
CA ASN A 240 -16.07 -4.72 7.47
C ASN A 240 -16.23 -3.75 8.64
N GLN A 241 -15.37 -2.74 8.75
CA GLN A 241 -15.47 -1.74 9.80
C GLN A 241 -16.49 -0.67 9.41
N ASP A 242 -17.20 -0.17 10.42
CA ASP A 242 -18.14 0.95 10.35
C ASP A 242 -18.16 1.71 11.67
N GLU A 243 -19.04 2.71 11.78
CA GLU A 243 -19.17 3.50 13.02
C GLU A 243 -19.80 2.69 14.19
N GLU A 244 -20.50 1.61 13.92
CA GLU A 244 -21.14 0.80 14.97
C GLU A 244 -20.13 -0.08 15.70
N CYS A 245 -19.19 -0.69 14.96
CA CYS A 245 -18.15 -1.51 15.57
C CYS A 245 -16.96 -0.70 16.08
N CYS A 246 -16.64 0.42 15.45
CA CYS A 246 -15.31 0.97 15.49
C CYS A 246 -15.34 2.50 15.67
N ALA A 247 -15.44 3.28 14.57
CA ALA A 247 -15.47 4.74 14.65
C ALA A 247 -16.10 5.38 13.40
N PRO A 248 -16.60 6.62 13.49
CA PRO A 248 -16.96 7.38 12.30
C PRO A 248 -15.79 7.42 11.29
N LEU A 249 -16.10 7.29 10.00
CA LEU A 249 -15.15 7.23 8.88
C LEU A 249 -14.33 5.94 8.77
N SER A 250 -14.50 4.92 9.62
CA SER A 250 -13.83 3.62 9.42
C SER A 250 -14.40 2.84 8.22
N ASP A 251 -15.54 3.26 7.70
CA ASP A 251 -16.18 2.79 6.46
C ASP A 251 -15.92 3.71 5.25
N VAL A 252 -14.97 4.65 5.38
CA VAL A 252 -14.60 5.61 4.34
C VAL A 252 -13.10 5.52 4.07
N GLY A 253 -12.73 5.65 2.81
CA GLY A 253 -11.34 5.70 2.38
C GLY A 253 -11.09 6.75 1.31
N GLN A 254 -9.81 6.89 0.98
CA GLN A 254 -9.31 7.77 -0.07
C GLN A 254 -8.38 6.97 -0.98
N LEU A 255 -8.58 7.05 -2.28
CA LEU A 255 -7.51 6.74 -3.22
C LEU A 255 -6.65 8.00 -3.34
N VAL A 256 -5.39 7.94 -2.92
CA VAL A 256 -4.47 9.10 -2.93
C VAL A 256 -3.39 8.87 -3.97
N TRP A 257 -3.12 9.86 -4.82
CA TRP A 257 -2.05 9.78 -5.82
C TRP A 257 -1.30 11.10 -5.97
N ALA A 258 -0.08 11.00 -6.51
CA ALA A 258 0.77 12.13 -6.80
C ALA A 258 0.82 12.44 -8.30
N ASP A 259 0.74 13.72 -8.67
CA ASP A 259 1.18 14.16 -9.98
C ASP A 259 2.69 14.38 -9.95
N VAL A 260 3.38 13.79 -10.92
CA VAL A 260 4.84 13.77 -11.01
C VAL A 260 5.28 14.31 -12.37
N THR A 261 6.21 15.26 -12.37
CA THR A 261 6.81 15.78 -13.61
C THR A 261 8.23 15.25 -13.81
N SER A 262 8.48 14.66 -14.98
CA SER A 262 9.82 14.32 -15.46
C SER A 262 10.36 15.48 -16.29
N HIS A 263 11.49 16.08 -15.85
CA HIS A 263 12.08 17.25 -16.47
C HIS A 263 13.11 16.87 -17.55
N ALA A 264 13.37 17.79 -18.49
CA ALA A 264 14.30 17.57 -19.58
C ALA A 264 15.76 17.38 -19.11
N ASP A 265 16.12 17.85 -17.91
CA ASP A 265 17.43 17.66 -17.30
C ASP A 265 17.59 16.28 -16.62
N GLY A 266 16.56 15.44 -16.71
CA GLY A 266 16.52 14.12 -16.10
C GLY A 266 16.05 14.12 -14.65
N SER A 267 15.79 15.27 -14.03
CA SER A 267 15.23 15.31 -12.68
C SER A 267 13.74 15.00 -12.69
N VAL A 268 13.22 14.60 -11.50
CA VAL A 268 11.81 14.33 -11.28
C VAL A 268 11.34 15.17 -10.10
N SER A 269 10.11 15.66 -10.15
CA SER A 269 9.47 16.39 -9.05
C SER A 269 8.07 15.87 -8.77
N VAL A 270 7.68 15.87 -7.49
CA VAL A 270 6.31 15.63 -7.04
C VAL A 270 5.62 16.99 -6.92
N ASP A 271 4.63 17.23 -7.77
CA ASP A 271 4.01 18.54 -7.91
C ASP A 271 2.90 18.75 -6.88
N LYS A 272 2.02 17.76 -6.73
CA LYS A 272 0.91 17.75 -5.77
C LYS A 272 0.43 16.35 -5.45
N LEU A 273 -0.33 16.22 -4.38
CA LEU A 273 -1.19 15.06 -4.14
C LEU A 273 -2.63 15.36 -4.55
N ASN A 274 -3.27 14.34 -5.07
CA ASN A 274 -4.70 14.31 -5.35
C ASN A 274 -5.33 13.17 -4.57
N TRP A 275 -6.66 13.21 -4.40
CA TRP A 275 -7.39 12.14 -3.77
C TRP A 275 -8.81 12.01 -4.31
N HIS A 276 -9.35 10.80 -4.22
CA HIS A 276 -10.73 10.47 -4.54
C HIS A 276 -11.40 9.79 -3.34
N PRO A 277 -12.61 10.25 -2.92
CA PRO A 277 -13.33 9.68 -1.79
C PRO A 277 -14.16 8.48 -2.20
N PHE A 278 -14.05 7.39 -1.45
CA PHE A 278 -14.93 6.25 -1.59
C PHE A 278 -15.46 5.78 -0.23
N THR A 279 -16.46 4.91 -0.23
CA THR A 279 -17.06 4.38 1.00
C THR A 279 -17.45 2.92 0.83
N MET A 280 -17.39 2.17 1.94
CA MET A 280 -17.89 0.80 2.00
C MET A 280 -19.40 0.78 2.19
N ASP A 281 -20.09 0.05 1.32
CA ASP A 281 -21.49 -0.27 1.39
C ASP A 281 -21.66 -1.71 1.92
N LEU A 282 -21.62 -1.86 3.24
CA LEU A 282 -21.70 -3.19 3.89
C LEU A 282 -23.03 -3.86 3.60
N ALA A 283 -24.15 -3.14 3.72
CA ALA A 283 -25.49 -3.64 3.47
C ALA A 283 -25.73 -3.94 1.98
N GLY A 284 -25.06 -3.23 1.07
CA GLY A 284 -25.09 -3.45 -0.37
C GLY A 284 -24.13 -4.53 -0.87
N GLY A 285 -23.69 -5.45 0.00
CA GLY A 285 -22.85 -6.60 -0.33
C GLY A 285 -21.35 -6.33 -0.23
N HIS A 286 -20.93 -5.53 0.75
CA HIS A 286 -19.53 -5.17 0.99
C HIS A 286 -18.85 -4.58 -0.27
N LYS A 287 -19.53 -3.63 -0.91
CA LYS A 287 -19.04 -2.99 -2.13
C LYS A 287 -18.45 -1.62 -1.83
N ILE A 288 -17.33 -1.32 -2.45
CA ILE A 288 -16.84 0.06 -2.51
C ILE A 288 -17.75 0.86 -3.44
N ARG A 289 -18.08 2.08 -3.04
CA ARG A 289 -18.88 3.05 -3.78
C ARG A 289 -18.14 4.39 -3.88
N ASP A 290 -18.21 5.03 -5.02
CA ASP A 290 -17.77 6.42 -5.19
C ASP A 290 -18.63 7.34 -4.31
N LEU A 291 -18.06 7.84 -3.22
CA LEU A 291 -18.78 8.67 -2.25
C LEU A 291 -19.18 10.04 -2.84
N ALA A 292 -18.35 10.59 -3.75
CA ALA A 292 -18.67 11.85 -4.42
C ALA A 292 -19.87 11.69 -5.37
N ALA A 293 -19.90 10.61 -6.16
CA ALA A 293 -21.00 10.32 -7.05
C ALA A 293 -22.30 10.05 -6.29
N LEU A 294 -22.24 9.31 -5.17
CA LEU A 294 -23.40 9.08 -4.30
C LEU A 294 -23.91 10.39 -3.68
N HIS A 295 -23.03 11.25 -3.18
CA HIS A 295 -23.40 12.57 -2.63
C HIS A 295 -24.05 13.45 -3.71
N ASN A 296 -23.58 13.38 -4.95
CA ASN A 296 -24.14 14.11 -6.09
C ASN A 296 -25.43 13.47 -6.67
N GLY A 297 -25.97 12.43 -6.03
CA GLY A 297 -27.28 11.89 -6.35
C GLY A 297 -27.28 10.57 -7.13
N GLU A 298 -26.12 9.94 -7.39
CA GLU A 298 -26.08 8.58 -7.91
C GLU A 298 -26.74 7.61 -6.93
N ARG A 299 -27.56 6.70 -7.45
CA ARG A 299 -28.30 5.71 -6.62
C ARG A 299 -28.33 4.35 -7.34
N PRO A 300 -27.26 3.52 -7.23
CA PRO A 300 -27.25 2.15 -7.73
C PRO A 300 -28.43 1.34 -7.17
N ALA A 301 -28.99 0.44 -7.96
CA ALA A 301 -30.17 -0.34 -7.59
C ALA A 301 -29.93 -1.26 -6.36
N ASP A 302 -28.67 -1.63 -6.12
CA ASP A 302 -28.21 -2.48 -5.01
C ASP A 302 -27.56 -1.69 -3.88
N LEU A 303 -27.80 -0.36 -3.82
CA LEU A 303 -27.26 0.50 -2.79
C LEU A 303 -27.93 0.22 -1.44
N GLY A 304 -27.12 -0.15 -0.45
CA GLY A 304 -27.56 -0.36 0.93
C GLY A 304 -27.48 0.87 1.83
N LEU A 305 -26.82 1.95 1.37
CA LEU A 305 -26.65 3.18 2.14
C LEU A 305 -27.84 4.12 2.00
N SER A 306 -28.29 4.68 3.11
CA SER A 306 -29.26 5.77 3.11
C SER A 306 -28.64 7.10 2.69
N THR A 307 -29.48 8.06 2.24
CA THR A 307 -29.01 9.42 1.93
C THR A 307 -28.37 10.09 3.13
N GLU A 308 -28.92 9.88 4.32
CA GLU A 308 -28.38 10.45 5.57
C GLU A 308 -26.98 9.92 5.89
N GLN A 309 -26.73 8.62 5.69
CA GLN A 309 -25.40 8.02 5.87
C GLN A 309 -24.40 8.61 4.84
N ILE A 310 -24.79 8.73 3.58
CA ILE A 310 -23.96 9.32 2.52
C ILE A 310 -23.58 10.75 2.87
N ASP A 311 -24.57 11.60 3.20
CA ASP A 311 -24.33 13.01 3.51
C ASP A 311 -23.50 13.19 4.79
N ARG A 312 -23.70 12.33 5.78
CA ARG A 312 -22.90 12.31 7.01
C ARG A 312 -21.45 11.96 6.72
N ARG A 313 -21.18 10.86 5.99
CA ARG A 313 -19.83 10.42 5.63
C ARG A 313 -19.12 11.48 4.79
N TRP A 314 -19.80 12.05 3.82
CA TRP A 314 -19.30 13.16 3.00
C TRP A 314 -18.92 14.38 3.85
N SER A 315 -19.81 14.82 4.73
CA SER A 315 -19.59 16.00 5.57
C SER A 315 -18.42 15.78 6.54
N LEU A 316 -18.34 14.62 7.17
CA LEU A 316 -17.25 14.29 8.07
C LEU A 316 -15.90 14.24 7.32
N LEU A 317 -15.83 13.50 6.21
CA LEU A 317 -14.60 13.38 5.41
C LEU A 317 -14.10 14.75 4.93
N THR A 318 -14.98 15.55 4.28
CA THR A 318 -14.59 16.84 3.72
C THR A 318 -14.28 17.89 4.79
N SER A 319 -14.79 17.72 6.01
CA SER A 319 -14.40 18.55 7.15
C SER A 319 -13.04 18.18 7.71
N GLN A 320 -12.68 16.90 7.64
CA GLN A 320 -11.44 16.33 8.17
C GLN A 320 -10.26 16.52 7.20
N VAL A 321 -10.47 16.22 5.92
CA VAL A 321 -9.44 16.35 4.87
C VAL A 321 -9.42 17.78 4.33
N LYS A 322 -9.06 18.75 5.20
CA LYS A 322 -8.76 20.14 4.82
C LYS A 322 -7.25 20.29 4.74
N ASP A 323 -6.71 20.01 3.59
CA ASP A 323 -5.27 19.85 3.43
C ASP A 323 -4.73 20.53 2.16
N ALA A 324 -3.45 20.29 1.89
CA ALA A 324 -2.76 20.80 0.72
C ALA A 324 -3.06 20.00 -0.56
N SER A 325 -3.78 18.87 -0.46
CA SER A 325 -4.11 17.99 -1.59
C SER A 325 -5.39 18.41 -2.33
N THR A 326 -5.65 17.85 -3.49
CA THR A 326 -6.78 18.21 -4.35
C THR A 326 -7.74 17.04 -4.51
N MET A 327 -8.99 17.22 -4.11
CA MET A 327 -10.04 16.23 -4.38
C MET A 327 -10.35 16.18 -5.88
N SER A 328 -10.42 14.98 -6.44
CA SER A 328 -10.87 14.72 -7.81
C SER A 328 -12.19 13.96 -7.81
N THR A 329 -13.05 14.29 -8.74
CA THR A 329 -14.32 13.59 -9.04
C THR A 329 -14.29 12.92 -10.41
N THR A 330 -13.12 12.89 -11.06
CA THR A 330 -12.92 12.26 -12.37
C THR A 330 -11.65 11.42 -12.30
N PRO A 331 -11.70 10.15 -12.73
CA PRO A 331 -10.53 9.31 -12.80
C PRO A 331 -9.39 9.94 -13.60
N PRO A 332 -8.15 9.80 -13.18
CA PRO A 332 -7.00 10.20 -13.99
C PRO A 332 -6.93 9.38 -15.29
N THR A 333 -6.09 9.80 -16.20
CA THR A 333 -5.84 9.08 -17.46
C THR A 333 -4.35 8.74 -17.53
N PRO A 334 -4.00 7.48 -17.84
CA PRO A 334 -2.60 7.08 -17.95
C PRO A 334 -1.86 7.92 -18.99
N THR A 335 -0.62 8.31 -18.69
CA THR A 335 0.20 9.15 -19.57
C THR A 335 1.10 8.32 -20.50
N GLY A 336 1.14 7.00 -20.34
CA GLY A 336 1.94 6.08 -21.13
C GLY A 336 1.57 4.61 -20.91
N PRO A 337 2.42 3.67 -21.33
CA PRO A 337 2.18 2.25 -21.11
C PRO A 337 2.25 1.87 -19.63
N ALA A 338 1.66 0.71 -19.29
CA ALA A 338 1.76 0.13 -17.95
C ALA A 338 3.24 -0.03 -17.51
N PRO A 339 3.53 0.03 -16.21
CA PRO A 339 4.89 -0.10 -15.72
C PRO A 339 5.48 -1.48 -16.00
N THR A 340 6.79 -1.53 -16.20
CA THR A 340 7.55 -2.79 -16.13
C THR A 340 7.95 -2.99 -14.67
N ILE A 341 7.76 -4.21 -14.16
CA ILE A 341 8.11 -4.58 -12.79
C ILE A 341 9.31 -5.52 -12.85
N PRO A 342 10.54 -5.05 -12.52
CA PRO A 342 11.71 -5.91 -12.46
C PRO A 342 11.52 -7.04 -11.46
N SER A 343 11.94 -8.24 -11.83
CA SER A 343 11.92 -9.38 -10.92
C SER A 343 12.75 -9.10 -9.65
N ARG A 344 12.41 -9.77 -8.57
CA ARG A 344 13.13 -9.60 -7.30
C ARG A 344 14.64 -9.86 -7.43
N GLU A 345 15.05 -10.83 -8.25
CA GLU A 345 16.46 -11.13 -8.54
C GLU A 345 17.17 -9.96 -9.28
N GLU A 346 16.49 -9.33 -10.23
CA GLU A 346 17.01 -8.14 -10.93
C GLU A 346 17.19 -6.97 -9.97
N VAL A 347 16.23 -6.71 -9.08
CA VAL A 347 16.32 -5.65 -8.07
C VAL A 347 17.50 -5.89 -7.14
N ILE A 348 17.68 -7.13 -6.64
CA ILE A 348 18.81 -7.53 -5.79
C ILE A 348 20.14 -7.31 -6.53
N THR A 349 20.21 -7.71 -7.80
CA THR A 349 21.41 -7.55 -8.63
C THR A 349 21.77 -6.07 -8.84
N ARG A 350 20.77 -5.22 -9.16
CA ARG A 350 20.97 -3.77 -9.34
C ARG A 350 21.43 -3.08 -8.05
N ALA A 351 20.95 -3.55 -6.90
CA ALA A 351 21.37 -3.04 -5.59
C ALA A 351 22.81 -3.47 -5.20
N GLY A 352 23.49 -4.30 -6.02
CA GLY A 352 24.84 -4.79 -5.75
C GLY A 352 24.93 -5.84 -4.63
N ALA A 353 23.80 -6.43 -4.23
CA ALA A 353 23.76 -7.52 -3.27
C ALA A 353 24.04 -8.83 -4.02
N HIS A 354 25.31 -9.26 -4.06
CA HIS A 354 25.67 -10.54 -4.67
C HIS A 354 25.06 -11.72 -3.88
N PRO A 355 24.54 -12.76 -4.57
CA PRO A 355 24.08 -13.97 -3.89
C PRO A 355 25.21 -14.56 -3.05
N ALA A 356 24.89 -14.95 -1.82
CA ALA A 356 25.83 -15.71 -1.00
C ALA A 356 26.24 -16.97 -1.80
N PRO A 357 27.52 -17.34 -1.83
CA PRO A 357 27.94 -18.54 -2.54
C PRO A 357 27.16 -19.75 -2.00
N GLN A 358 26.44 -20.43 -2.88
CA GLN A 358 25.76 -21.67 -2.52
C GLN A 358 26.80 -22.62 -1.96
N GLY A 359 26.68 -22.91 -0.66
CA GLY A 359 27.55 -23.85 0.00
C GLY A 359 27.46 -25.19 -0.74
N THR A 360 28.54 -25.58 -1.40
CA THR A 360 28.67 -26.93 -1.94
C THR A 360 28.46 -27.89 -0.79
N ALA A 361 27.35 -28.62 -0.81
CA ALA A 361 27.12 -29.73 0.10
C ALA A 361 28.30 -30.70 -0.05
N SER A 362 29.23 -30.67 0.88
CA SER A 362 30.30 -31.64 0.95
C SER A 362 29.65 -32.99 1.31
N ALA A 363 29.54 -33.85 0.31
CA ALA A 363 29.23 -35.24 0.54
C ALA A 363 30.34 -35.83 1.41
N SER A 364 30.10 -35.97 2.72
CA SER A 364 30.96 -36.76 3.60
C SER A 364 30.73 -38.23 3.28
N SER A 365 31.56 -38.75 2.41
CA SER A 365 31.77 -40.20 2.30
C SER A 365 32.49 -40.68 3.55
N SER A 366 31.77 -41.38 4.43
CA SER A 366 32.38 -42.17 5.49
C SER A 366 32.89 -43.49 4.87
N PRO A 367 34.15 -43.86 5.06
CA PRO A 367 34.58 -45.23 4.82
C PRO A 367 34.41 -46.04 6.09
N ARG A 368 33.74 -47.19 5.94
CA ARG A 368 33.73 -48.46 6.70
C ARG A 368 33.87 -48.46 8.22
#